data_efe8eab02ac981c0f7ab310a1cb2b623
#
_entry.id   efe8eab02ac981c0f7ab310a1cb2b623
#
_cell.length_a   1.000
_cell.length_b   1.000
_cell.length_c   1.000
_cell.angle_alpha   90.00
_cell.angle_beta   90.00
_cell.angle_gamma   90.00
#
_symmetry.space_group_name_H-M   'P 1'
#
loop_
_entity.id
_entity.type
_entity.pdbx_description
1 polymer ?
#
loop_
_entity_poly.entity_id
_entity_poly.type
_entity_poly.pdbx_seq_one_letter_code
_entity_poly.pdbx_strand_id
1 'polypeptide(L)'
;MKLLKVIALSFSFLWMSAQAQNISIATGGTGGVYYPMGGGLASVLSSKVPGMSATAEVTGGSVDNLNLIGSGKPYVGFSMADAAKDAQTGEGKFSGKKVDLKTLVVLYPNLMHVVTVDSTGIKTMKDLKGKRVSTGAPGSATEVMAFRLLEAAGLDKDKDVKRERLSVAESVNAVKDRKIDAFFWVGGLPTAAVTDLANTPGTKIVMVDTNAEVGAMNKKYGNLYFDALIPKTTYSGMAKDNKVAAVANILVVNANMPDDQAYKITKAIFDNKLDLVRTHQEYMNVNLENQKAKASPVEFHPGALKYYKEKNIKVN
;
A
#
# COMPACT_ATOMS: atom_id res chain seq x y z
N MET A 1 75.70 14.03 -28.90
CA MET A 1 74.57 14.58 -28.12
C MET A 1 73.28 13.99 -28.63
N LYS A 2 72.70 13.01 -27.90
CA LYS A 2 71.42 12.36 -28.26
C LYS A 2 70.38 12.88 -27.26
N LEU A 3 69.40 13.65 -27.72
CA LEU A 3 68.25 14.10 -26.92
C LEU A 3 67.28 12.90 -26.74
N LEU A 4 67.10 12.49 -25.47
CA LEU A 4 66.02 11.58 -25.06
C LEU A 4 64.70 12.39 -24.98
N LYS A 5 63.72 12.08 -25.81
CA LYS A 5 62.33 12.54 -25.63
C LYS A 5 61.62 11.58 -24.68
N VAL A 6 61.33 12.05 -23.48
CA VAL A 6 60.44 11.36 -22.52
C VAL A 6 59.00 11.70 -22.88
N ILE A 7 58.25 10.73 -23.37
CA ILE A 7 56.81 10.86 -23.58
C ILE A 7 56.13 10.47 -22.26
N ALA A 8 55.62 11.47 -21.55
CA ALA A 8 54.77 11.27 -20.38
C ALA A 8 53.35 10.87 -20.86
N LEU A 9 53.00 9.60 -20.71
CA LEU A 9 51.66 9.11 -20.97
C LEU A 9 50.77 9.46 -19.76
N SER A 10 50.00 10.56 -19.86
CA SER A 10 49.02 10.96 -18.83
C SER A 10 47.82 10.00 -18.91
N PHE A 11 47.76 9.05 -18.00
CA PHE A 11 46.58 8.22 -17.79
C PHE A 11 45.53 9.06 -17.06
N SER A 12 44.63 9.70 -17.80
CA SER A 12 43.46 10.37 -17.25
C SER A 12 42.47 9.27 -16.78
N PHE A 13 42.52 8.93 -15.50
CA PHE A 13 41.44 8.16 -14.86
C PHE A 13 40.18 9.04 -14.86
N LEU A 14 39.31 8.84 -15.82
CA LEU A 14 37.92 9.30 -15.74
C LEU A 14 37.26 8.60 -14.54
N TRP A 15 37.25 9.28 -13.40
CA TRP A 15 36.38 8.93 -12.32
C TRP A 15 34.95 9.19 -12.80
N MET A 16 34.27 8.17 -13.33
CA MET A 16 32.81 8.20 -13.45
C MET A 16 32.29 8.22 -12.03
N SER A 17 31.99 9.42 -11.55
CA SER A 17 31.18 9.59 -10.34
C SER A 17 29.86 8.85 -10.59
N ALA A 18 29.72 7.66 -9.99
CA ALA A 18 28.44 6.97 -9.94
C ALA A 18 27.50 7.91 -9.17
N GLN A 19 26.68 8.65 -9.90
CA GLN A 19 25.69 9.52 -9.29
C GLN A 19 24.70 8.63 -8.55
N ALA A 20 24.62 8.78 -7.22
CA ALA A 20 23.71 8.01 -6.41
C ALA A 20 22.27 8.22 -6.91
N GLN A 21 21.59 7.12 -7.23
CA GLN A 21 20.18 7.16 -7.63
C GLN A 21 19.35 7.37 -6.37
N ASN A 22 18.84 8.57 -6.18
CA ASN A 22 17.95 8.87 -5.06
C ASN A 22 16.54 8.42 -5.38
N ILE A 23 15.95 7.60 -4.51
CA ILE A 23 14.58 7.07 -4.64
C ILE A 23 13.78 7.47 -3.42
N SER A 24 12.61 8.03 -3.63
CA SER A 24 11.61 8.26 -2.59
C SER A 24 10.59 7.13 -2.61
N ILE A 25 10.33 6.52 -1.44
CA ILE A 25 9.34 5.47 -1.27
C ILE A 25 8.11 6.11 -0.61
N ALA A 26 7.08 6.33 -1.41
CA ALA A 26 5.82 6.90 -0.96
C ALA A 26 4.99 5.84 -0.24
N THR A 27 4.61 6.10 1.01
CA THR A 27 4.03 5.12 1.93
C THR A 27 2.60 5.46 2.36
N GLY A 28 2.40 5.81 3.60
CA GLY A 28 1.14 6.20 4.23
C GLY A 28 1.40 6.73 5.64
N GLY A 29 0.37 6.88 6.44
CA GLY A 29 0.49 7.32 7.82
C GLY A 29 1.28 6.33 8.70
N THR A 30 1.98 6.84 9.71
CA THR A 30 2.88 6.07 10.59
C THR A 30 2.19 4.97 11.39
N GLY A 31 0.88 5.08 11.65
CA GLY A 31 0.08 4.04 12.34
C GLY A 31 -0.35 2.86 11.46
N GLY A 32 -0.09 2.93 10.15
CA GLY A 32 -0.43 1.90 9.15
C GLY A 32 0.75 0.99 8.82
N VAL A 33 0.53 0.12 7.82
CA VAL A 33 1.47 -0.93 7.42
C VAL A 33 2.50 -0.44 6.38
N TYR A 34 2.13 0.47 5.48
CA TYR A 34 3.02 0.94 4.43
C TYR A 34 4.28 1.61 4.96
N TYR A 35 4.18 2.40 6.04
CA TYR A 35 5.32 3.16 6.56
C TYR A 35 6.46 2.26 7.06
N PRO A 36 6.24 1.30 7.99
CA PRO A 36 7.30 0.38 8.40
C PRO A 36 7.83 -0.48 7.25
N MET A 37 6.97 -0.92 6.34
CA MET A 37 7.42 -1.67 5.14
C MET A 37 8.29 -0.81 4.22
N GLY A 38 7.89 0.43 3.96
CA GLY A 38 8.67 1.37 3.14
C GLY A 38 10.01 1.73 3.78
N GLY A 39 10.05 1.90 5.10
CA GLY A 39 11.29 2.11 5.86
C GLY A 39 12.25 0.93 5.72
N GLY A 40 11.74 -0.30 5.84
CA GLY A 40 12.51 -1.51 5.61
C GLY A 40 13.03 -1.59 4.18
N LEU A 41 12.20 -1.31 3.19
CA LEU A 41 12.61 -1.29 1.79
C LEU A 41 13.69 -0.22 1.53
N ALA A 42 13.52 0.98 2.07
CA ALA A 42 14.52 2.06 1.96
C ALA A 42 15.87 1.63 2.52
N SER A 43 15.88 0.99 3.68
CA SER A 43 17.10 0.46 4.31
C SER A 43 17.78 -0.61 3.44
N VAL A 44 17.00 -1.57 2.90
CA VAL A 44 17.54 -2.62 2.02
C VAL A 44 18.09 -2.03 0.73
N LEU A 45 17.37 -1.12 0.07
CA LEU A 45 17.83 -0.50 -1.17
C LEU A 45 19.14 0.28 -0.95
N SER A 46 19.21 1.08 0.11
CA SER A 46 20.40 1.89 0.41
C SER A 46 21.61 1.04 0.82
N SER A 47 21.40 -0.08 1.51
CA SER A 47 22.50 -0.89 2.03
C SER A 47 22.93 -2.04 1.11
N LYS A 48 22.03 -2.56 0.26
CA LYS A 48 22.26 -3.76 -0.54
C LYS A 48 22.36 -3.50 -2.04
N VAL A 49 21.94 -2.32 -2.52
CA VAL A 49 21.99 -1.98 -3.95
C VAL A 49 23.04 -0.89 -4.17
N PRO A 50 24.21 -1.23 -4.75
CA PRO A 50 25.28 -0.26 -4.97
C PRO A 50 24.80 0.95 -5.80
N GLY A 51 25.14 2.16 -5.35
CA GLY A 51 24.77 3.41 -6.03
C GLY A 51 23.29 3.82 -5.85
N MET A 52 22.52 3.17 -4.97
CA MET A 52 21.14 3.55 -4.68
C MET A 52 21.03 4.11 -3.26
N SER A 53 20.32 5.23 -3.12
CA SER A 53 19.93 5.83 -1.84
C SER A 53 18.42 5.96 -1.82
N ALA A 54 17.76 5.43 -0.79
CA ALA A 54 16.31 5.44 -0.70
C ALA A 54 15.84 5.96 0.66
N THR A 55 14.71 6.70 0.65
CA THR A 55 14.06 7.23 1.84
C THR A 55 12.56 6.93 1.79
N ALA A 56 11.97 6.62 2.94
CA ALA A 56 10.53 6.45 3.06
C ALA A 56 9.87 7.78 3.42
N GLU A 57 8.81 8.13 2.69
CA GLU A 57 8.03 9.35 2.89
C GLU A 57 6.64 9.03 3.43
N VAL A 58 6.21 9.77 4.46
CA VAL A 58 4.84 9.73 4.98
C VAL A 58 3.92 10.46 4.01
N THR A 59 2.79 9.85 3.65
CA THR A 59 1.77 10.42 2.76
C THR A 59 0.37 10.12 3.30
N GLY A 60 -0.66 10.58 2.61
CA GLY A 60 -2.04 10.15 2.88
C GLY A 60 -2.33 8.70 2.47
N GLY A 61 -1.51 8.10 1.61
CA GLY A 61 -1.65 6.73 1.11
C GLY A 61 -1.73 6.66 -0.41
N SER A 62 -2.41 5.63 -0.93
CA SER A 62 -2.34 5.24 -2.34
C SER A 62 -2.63 6.36 -3.34
N VAL A 63 -3.64 7.21 -3.11
CA VAL A 63 -3.99 8.28 -4.05
C VAL A 63 -2.88 9.34 -4.11
N ASP A 64 -2.33 9.73 -2.96
CA ASP A 64 -1.20 10.65 -2.90
C ASP A 64 0.04 10.04 -3.55
N ASN A 65 0.34 8.76 -3.27
CA ASN A 65 1.48 8.04 -3.83
C ASN A 65 1.42 8.00 -5.36
N LEU A 66 0.24 7.71 -5.91
CA LEU A 66 0.02 7.67 -7.36
C LEU A 66 0.17 9.05 -8.01
N ASN A 67 -0.27 10.12 -7.33
CA ASN A 67 -0.04 11.50 -7.78
C ASN A 67 1.46 11.86 -7.77
N LEU A 68 2.21 11.45 -6.73
CA LEU A 68 3.66 11.64 -6.66
C LEU A 68 4.38 10.92 -7.80
N ILE A 69 4.02 9.66 -8.08
CA ILE A 69 4.53 8.89 -9.22
C ILE A 69 4.21 9.60 -10.54
N GLY A 70 2.98 10.12 -10.69
CA GLY A 70 2.55 10.88 -11.86
C GLY A 70 3.33 12.18 -12.09
N SER A 71 4.04 12.69 -11.09
CA SER A 71 4.90 13.88 -11.24
C SER A 71 6.18 13.62 -12.05
N GLY A 72 6.48 12.35 -12.38
CA GLY A 72 7.68 11.95 -13.12
C GLY A 72 8.97 11.92 -12.30
N LYS A 73 8.91 12.20 -10.99
CA LYS A 73 10.04 12.07 -10.08
C LYS A 73 10.31 10.58 -9.76
N PRO A 74 11.50 10.21 -9.28
CA PRO A 74 11.89 8.82 -9.02
C PRO A 74 11.22 8.25 -7.76
N TYR A 75 9.91 8.12 -7.79
CA TYR A 75 9.10 7.52 -6.73
C TYR A 75 8.87 6.03 -6.94
N VAL A 76 8.93 5.28 -5.85
CA VAL A 76 8.33 3.95 -5.71
C VAL A 76 7.16 4.09 -4.75
N GLY A 77 5.97 3.65 -5.12
CA GLY A 77 4.78 3.86 -4.28
C GLY A 77 4.06 2.57 -3.91
N PHE A 78 3.68 2.47 -2.65
CA PHE A 78 2.69 1.49 -2.22
C PHE A 78 1.31 1.91 -2.68
N SER A 79 0.54 1.01 -3.27
CA SER A 79 -0.82 1.29 -3.72
C SER A 79 -1.73 0.10 -3.59
N MET A 80 -2.99 0.36 -3.30
CA MET A 80 -4.07 -0.59 -3.52
C MET A 80 -4.33 -0.71 -5.03
N ALA A 81 -4.63 -1.91 -5.49
CA ALA A 81 -4.82 -2.22 -6.91
C ALA A 81 -6.00 -1.47 -7.55
N ASP A 82 -7.07 -1.25 -6.80
CA ASP A 82 -8.24 -0.50 -7.26
C ASP A 82 -7.92 0.99 -7.49
N ALA A 83 -7.16 1.63 -6.58
CA ALA A 83 -6.69 3.01 -6.76
C ALA A 83 -5.71 3.13 -7.93
N ALA A 84 -4.83 2.15 -8.11
CA ALA A 84 -3.90 2.13 -9.25
C ALA A 84 -4.63 2.00 -10.59
N LYS A 85 -5.71 1.17 -10.65
CA LYS A 85 -6.58 1.11 -11.82
C LYS A 85 -7.24 2.45 -12.11
N ASP A 86 -7.84 3.07 -11.09
CA ASP A 86 -8.47 4.39 -11.24
C ASP A 86 -7.47 5.43 -11.78
N ALA A 87 -6.23 5.42 -11.26
CA ALA A 87 -5.18 6.33 -11.72
C ALA A 87 -4.79 6.07 -13.18
N GLN A 88 -4.63 4.80 -13.57
CA GLN A 88 -4.27 4.44 -14.94
C GLN A 88 -5.37 4.80 -15.95
N THR A 89 -6.64 4.64 -15.57
CA THR A 89 -7.79 4.96 -16.42
C THR A 89 -8.21 6.43 -16.34
N GLY A 90 -7.76 7.18 -15.33
CA GLY A 90 -8.16 8.57 -15.08
C GLY A 90 -9.57 8.67 -14.49
N GLU A 91 -9.95 7.71 -13.66
CA GLU A 91 -11.25 7.63 -13.00
C GLU A 91 -11.20 8.07 -11.52
N GLY A 92 -12.35 8.16 -10.88
CA GLY A 92 -12.46 8.42 -9.45
C GLY A 92 -11.72 9.69 -9.01
N LYS A 93 -10.76 9.54 -8.09
CA LYS A 93 -9.93 10.65 -7.58
C LYS A 93 -8.96 11.22 -8.63
N PHE A 94 -8.78 10.55 -9.75
CA PHE A 94 -7.88 10.95 -10.84
C PHE A 94 -8.63 11.51 -12.05
N SER A 95 -9.91 11.88 -11.91
CA SER A 95 -10.80 12.31 -12.99
C SER A 95 -10.11 13.19 -14.04
N GLY A 96 -10.00 12.66 -15.27
CA GLY A 96 -9.36 13.33 -16.40
C GLY A 96 -7.82 13.32 -16.42
N LYS A 97 -7.15 12.81 -15.37
CA LYS A 97 -5.68 12.75 -15.27
C LYS A 97 -5.22 11.31 -15.14
N LYS A 98 -4.85 10.70 -16.27
CA LYS A 98 -4.23 9.38 -16.28
C LYS A 98 -2.81 9.45 -15.74
N VAL A 99 -2.41 8.45 -14.97
CA VAL A 99 -1.05 8.27 -14.50
C VAL A 99 -0.45 7.06 -15.21
N ASP A 100 0.69 7.25 -15.86
CA ASP A 100 1.39 6.17 -16.53
C ASP A 100 2.18 5.34 -15.52
N LEU A 101 1.64 4.18 -15.18
CA LEU A 101 2.10 3.32 -14.10
C LEU A 101 2.57 1.97 -14.61
N LYS A 102 3.55 1.40 -13.91
CA LYS A 102 3.94 -0.01 -14.03
C LYS A 102 4.08 -0.64 -12.64
N THR A 103 3.71 -1.90 -12.53
CA THR A 103 3.84 -2.71 -11.32
C THR A 103 5.25 -3.28 -11.21
N LEU A 104 5.86 -3.14 -10.05
CA LEU A 104 7.08 -3.88 -9.71
C LEU A 104 6.74 -5.21 -9.04
N VAL A 105 5.88 -5.19 -8.02
CA VAL A 105 5.58 -6.35 -7.17
C VAL A 105 4.13 -6.34 -6.74
N VAL A 106 3.46 -7.49 -6.80
CA VAL A 106 2.23 -7.76 -6.06
C VAL A 106 2.64 -8.18 -4.65
N LEU A 107 2.17 -7.45 -3.64
CA LEU A 107 2.65 -7.56 -2.28
C LEU A 107 1.84 -8.57 -1.45
N TYR A 108 0.75 -8.12 -0.86
CA TYR A 108 -0.09 -8.89 0.07
C TYR A 108 -1.56 -8.45 -0.06
N PRO A 109 -2.52 -9.26 0.40
CA PRO A 109 -3.92 -8.85 0.49
C PRO A 109 -4.10 -7.70 1.49
N ASN A 110 -4.74 -6.63 1.05
CA ASN A 110 -5.12 -5.51 1.90
C ASN A 110 -6.56 -5.70 2.37
N LEU A 111 -6.77 -5.74 3.67
CA LEU A 111 -8.02 -6.18 4.30
C LEU A 111 -8.82 -4.99 4.81
N MET A 112 -10.12 -4.93 4.50
CA MET A 112 -11.01 -3.91 5.03
C MET A 112 -11.30 -4.18 6.51
N HIS A 113 -10.99 -3.22 7.35
CA HIS A 113 -11.39 -3.18 8.74
C HIS A 113 -12.48 -2.13 8.89
N VAL A 114 -13.66 -2.50 9.34
CA VAL A 114 -14.66 -1.57 9.84
C VAL A 114 -14.72 -1.77 11.34
N VAL A 115 -14.01 -0.89 12.05
CA VAL A 115 -13.75 -1.02 13.49
C VAL A 115 -14.64 -0.11 14.28
N THR A 116 -15.22 -0.66 15.33
CA THR A 116 -16.00 0.04 16.33
C THR A 116 -15.71 -0.55 17.72
N VAL A 117 -16.39 -0.07 18.75
CA VAL A 117 -16.33 -0.61 20.11
C VAL A 117 -17.71 -1.06 20.56
N ASP A 118 -17.77 -2.03 21.46
CA ASP A 118 -18.99 -2.69 21.93
C ASP A 118 -20.07 -1.68 22.40
N SER A 119 -19.65 -0.60 23.05
CA SER A 119 -20.56 0.44 23.59
C SER A 119 -21.35 1.22 22.52
N THR A 120 -20.98 1.15 21.22
CA THR A 120 -21.68 1.85 20.14
C THR A 120 -22.91 1.12 19.63
N GLY A 121 -23.00 -0.19 19.89
CA GLY A 121 -24.06 -1.07 19.41
C GLY A 121 -23.97 -1.41 17.91
N ILE A 122 -22.95 -0.96 17.18
CA ILE A 122 -22.76 -1.24 15.75
C ILE A 122 -22.33 -2.70 15.56
N LYS A 123 -23.06 -3.46 14.73
CA LYS A 123 -22.79 -4.88 14.44
C LYS A 123 -22.75 -5.16 12.94
N THR A 124 -23.41 -4.34 12.13
CA THR A 124 -23.55 -4.51 10.68
C THR A 124 -23.23 -3.19 9.97
N MET A 125 -22.98 -3.24 8.66
CA MET A 125 -22.80 -2.05 7.83
C MET A 125 -24.01 -1.09 7.91
N LYS A 126 -25.23 -1.63 8.01
CA LYS A 126 -26.45 -0.79 8.11
C LYS A 126 -26.53 0.02 9.40
N ASP A 127 -25.90 -0.45 10.48
CA ASP A 127 -25.90 0.24 11.78
C ASP A 127 -25.03 1.50 11.75
N LEU A 128 -24.25 1.73 10.68
CA LEU A 128 -23.47 2.94 10.46
C LEU A 128 -24.36 4.17 10.15
N LYS A 129 -25.63 3.94 9.77
CA LYS A 129 -26.56 5.04 9.47
C LYS A 129 -26.72 5.98 10.66
N GLY A 130 -26.51 7.27 10.42
CA GLY A 130 -26.55 8.34 11.42
C GLY A 130 -25.33 8.43 12.36
N LYS A 131 -24.38 7.49 12.25
CA LYS A 131 -23.18 7.45 13.10
C LYS A 131 -22.08 8.39 12.60
N ARG A 132 -21.17 8.77 13.50
CA ARG A 132 -19.93 9.50 13.20
C ARG A 132 -18.87 8.50 12.78
N VAL A 133 -18.45 8.58 11.52
CA VAL A 133 -17.61 7.54 10.91
C VAL A 133 -16.41 8.15 10.19
N SER A 134 -15.21 7.76 10.60
CA SER A 134 -14.01 8.08 9.81
C SER A 134 -13.92 7.15 8.59
N THR A 135 -13.84 7.72 7.40
CA THR A 135 -13.74 6.98 6.14
C THR A 135 -12.31 6.82 5.62
N GLY A 136 -11.33 7.26 6.39
CA GLY A 136 -9.91 7.25 6.02
C GLY A 136 -9.36 8.65 5.75
N ALA A 137 -8.04 8.77 5.72
CA ALA A 137 -7.36 10.03 5.48
C ALA A 137 -7.65 10.60 4.10
N PRO A 138 -7.61 11.94 3.93
CA PRO A 138 -7.50 12.54 2.60
C PRO A 138 -6.29 11.93 1.84
N GLY A 139 -6.46 11.67 0.54
CA GLY A 139 -5.39 11.06 -0.27
C GLY A 139 -5.20 9.56 -0.09
N SER A 140 -6.01 8.88 0.74
CA SER A 140 -5.96 7.44 0.94
C SER A 140 -6.90 6.67 -0.02
N ALA A 141 -6.50 5.45 -0.39
CA ALA A 141 -7.42 4.50 -1.01
C ALA A 141 -8.39 3.86 0.02
N THR A 142 -8.10 3.95 1.31
CA THR A 142 -9.08 3.60 2.36
C THR A 142 -10.38 4.39 2.16
N GLU A 143 -10.30 5.71 1.92
CA GLU A 143 -11.48 6.54 1.65
C GLU A 143 -12.19 6.09 0.38
N VAL A 144 -11.46 5.75 -0.69
CA VAL A 144 -12.04 5.26 -1.94
C VAL A 144 -12.81 3.96 -1.71
N MET A 145 -12.18 2.97 -1.07
CA MET A 145 -12.82 1.67 -0.82
C MET A 145 -13.97 1.79 0.19
N ALA A 146 -13.86 2.66 1.21
CA ALA A 146 -14.94 2.93 2.15
C ALA A 146 -16.20 3.46 1.44
N PHE A 147 -16.05 4.36 0.46
CA PHE A 147 -17.18 4.87 -0.32
C PHE A 147 -17.83 3.78 -1.17
N ARG A 148 -17.03 2.95 -1.82
CA ARG A 148 -17.51 1.80 -2.61
C ARG A 148 -18.25 0.78 -1.74
N LEU A 149 -17.75 0.56 -0.53
CA LEU A 149 -18.36 -0.36 0.42
C LEU A 149 -19.68 0.19 1.00
N LEU A 150 -19.72 1.47 1.40
CA LEU A 150 -20.95 2.13 1.84
C LEU A 150 -22.02 2.06 0.76
N GLU A 151 -21.68 2.39 -0.47
CA GLU A 151 -22.59 2.30 -1.61
C GLU A 151 -23.11 0.87 -1.83
N ALA A 152 -22.21 -0.14 -1.79
CA ALA A 152 -22.59 -1.54 -1.94
C ALA A 152 -23.51 -2.01 -0.80
N ALA A 153 -23.37 -1.45 0.40
CA ALA A 153 -24.26 -1.67 1.55
C ALA A 153 -25.57 -0.88 1.49
N GLY A 154 -25.79 -0.07 0.44
CA GLY A 154 -26.97 0.79 0.26
C GLY A 154 -26.98 2.04 1.11
N LEU A 155 -25.82 2.54 1.52
CA LEU A 155 -25.64 3.75 2.30
C LEU A 155 -25.02 4.88 1.46
N ASP A 156 -25.60 6.07 1.55
CA ASP A 156 -25.04 7.29 0.96
C ASP A 156 -23.96 7.86 1.91
N LYS A 157 -22.73 7.97 1.41
CA LYS A 157 -21.58 8.44 2.19
C LYS A 157 -21.69 9.88 2.72
N ASP A 158 -22.55 10.70 2.12
CA ASP A 158 -22.71 12.13 2.47
C ASP A 158 -24.01 12.41 3.25
N LYS A 159 -25.01 11.51 3.17
CA LYS A 159 -26.32 11.68 3.81
C LYS A 159 -26.55 10.73 4.97
N ASP A 160 -26.08 9.47 4.83
CA ASP A 160 -26.40 8.42 5.81
C ASP A 160 -25.37 8.30 6.93
N VAL A 161 -24.17 8.89 6.78
CA VAL A 161 -23.12 8.88 7.83
C VAL A 161 -22.62 10.30 8.10
N LYS A 162 -22.27 10.60 9.35
CA LYS A 162 -21.56 11.83 9.73
C LYS A 162 -20.08 11.57 9.53
N ARG A 163 -19.58 11.96 8.35
CA ARG A 163 -18.28 11.56 7.86
C ARG A 163 -17.15 12.42 8.42
N GLU A 164 -16.12 11.74 8.90
CA GLU A 164 -14.81 12.30 9.25
C GLU A 164 -13.73 11.72 8.30
N ARG A 165 -12.62 12.45 8.15
CA ARG A 165 -11.52 12.10 7.25
C ARG A 165 -10.21 12.09 8.03
N LEU A 166 -9.97 10.99 8.73
CA LEU A 166 -8.86 10.82 9.65
C LEU A 166 -7.94 9.68 9.20
N SER A 167 -6.66 9.79 9.48
CA SER A 167 -5.73 8.66 9.40
C SER A 167 -6.14 7.55 10.38
N VAL A 168 -5.59 6.35 10.23
CA VAL A 168 -5.92 5.24 11.14
C VAL A 168 -5.55 5.56 12.58
N ALA A 169 -4.41 6.23 12.82
CA ALA A 169 -3.99 6.62 14.17
C ALA A 169 -4.91 7.69 14.77
N GLU A 170 -5.28 8.71 14.00
CA GLU A 170 -6.24 9.73 14.43
C GLU A 170 -7.64 9.13 14.67
N SER A 171 -8.07 8.19 13.83
CA SER A 171 -9.34 7.47 14.00
C SER A 171 -9.37 6.68 15.29
N VAL A 172 -8.30 5.98 15.64
CA VAL A 172 -8.15 5.26 16.89
C VAL A 172 -8.26 6.22 18.08
N ASN A 173 -7.54 7.34 18.04
CA ASN A 173 -7.63 8.36 19.09
C ASN A 173 -9.06 8.94 19.21
N ALA A 174 -9.70 9.22 18.07
CA ALA A 174 -11.06 9.74 18.06
C ALA A 174 -12.09 8.73 18.62
N VAL A 175 -11.89 7.42 18.41
CA VAL A 175 -12.71 6.38 19.06
C VAL A 175 -12.47 6.35 20.57
N LYS A 176 -11.21 6.37 21.03
CA LYS A 176 -10.86 6.43 22.45
C LYS A 176 -11.48 7.64 23.14
N ASP A 177 -11.47 8.80 22.47
CA ASP A 177 -12.07 10.05 22.92
C ASP A 177 -13.60 10.11 22.74
N ARG A 178 -14.23 9.06 22.20
CA ARG A 178 -15.66 9.00 21.87
C ARG A 178 -16.13 10.11 20.91
N LYS A 179 -15.23 10.62 20.08
CA LYS A 179 -15.52 11.64 19.05
C LYS A 179 -16.12 11.04 17.79
N ILE A 180 -15.78 9.78 17.47
CA ILE A 180 -16.38 8.99 16.39
C ILE A 180 -16.85 7.63 16.91
N ASP A 181 -17.78 7.02 16.20
CA ASP A 181 -18.43 5.76 16.59
C ASP A 181 -17.81 4.55 15.88
N ALA A 182 -17.24 4.74 14.68
CA ALA A 182 -16.56 3.71 13.90
C ALA A 182 -15.54 4.34 12.95
N PHE A 183 -14.65 3.51 12.41
CA PHE A 183 -13.78 3.92 11.33
C PHE A 183 -13.52 2.79 10.34
N PHE A 184 -13.28 3.19 9.09
CA PHE A 184 -12.78 2.36 8.02
C PHE A 184 -11.26 2.43 7.99
N TRP A 185 -10.65 1.29 7.77
CA TRP A 185 -9.22 1.14 7.51
C TRP A 185 -8.99 -0.02 6.56
N VAL A 186 -8.14 0.17 5.55
CA VAL A 186 -7.71 -0.92 4.68
C VAL A 186 -6.21 -1.10 4.87
N GLY A 187 -5.83 -2.27 5.37
CA GLY A 187 -4.43 -2.53 5.73
C GLY A 187 -4.11 -4.02 5.85
N GLY A 188 -2.82 -4.31 5.96
CA GLY A 188 -2.29 -5.62 6.32
C GLY A 188 -2.42 -5.89 7.82
N LEU A 189 -2.03 -7.10 8.21
CA LEU A 189 -2.16 -7.60 9.58
C LEU A 189 -0.79 -7.81 10.25
N PRO A 190 -0.68 -7.50 11.57
CA PRO A 190 -1.56 -6.60 12.29
C PRO A 190 -1.29 -5.14 11.92
N THR A 191 -2.29 -4.28 12.03
CA THR A 191 -2.09 -2.83 11.95
C THR A 191 -1.82 -2.26 13.35
N ALA A 192 -0.71 -1.56 13.52
CA ALA A 192 -0.26 -1.07 14.83
C ALA A 192 -1.31 -0.21 15.56
N ALA A 193 -1.95 0.72 14.86
CA ALA A 193 -2.98 1.57 15.44
C ALA A 193 -4.22 0.77 15.91
N VAL A 194 -4.63 -0.26 15.16
CA VAL A 194 -5.76 -1.13 15.57
C VAL A 194 -5.37 -1.98 16.78
N THR A 195 -4.13 -2.47 16.81
CA THR A 195 -3.59 -3.19 17.98
C THR A 195 -3.59 -2.30 19.24
N ASP A 196 -3.24 -1.02 19.11
CA ASP A 196 -3.28 -0.05 20.19
C ASP A 196 -4.70 0.15 20.74
N LEU A 197 -5.71 0.28 19.86
CA LEU A 197 -7.11 0.35 20.29
C LEU A 197 -7.55 -0.92 21.00
N ALA A 198 -7.20 -2.08 20.44
CA ALA A 198 -7.58 -3.39 20.98
C ALA A 198 -7.00 -3.67 22.38
N ASN A 199 -5.84 -3.08 22.68
CA ASN A 199 -5.17 -3.22 23.99
C ASN A 199 -5.49 -2.06 24.97
N THR A 200 -6.35 -1.11 24.58
CA THR A 200 -6.74 -0.01 25.46
C THR A 200 -7.63 -0.53 26.61
N PRO A 201 -7.27 -0.31 27.88
CA PRO A 201 -8.06 -0.78 29.02
C PRO A 201 -9.53 -0.34 28.95
N GLY A 202 -10.45 -1.25 29.24
CA GLY A 202 -11.88 -0.98 29.17
C GLY A 202 -12.48 -0.87 27.76
N THR A 203 -11.69 -1.09 26.72
CA THR A 203 -12.13 -1.11 25.32
C THR A 203 -12.31 -2.55 24.84
N LYS A 204 -13.46 -2.84 24.27
CA LYS A 204 -13.73 -4.09 23.56
C LYS A 204 -14.04 -3.77 22.12
N ILE A 205 -13.11 -4.11 21.23
CA ILE A 205 -13.28 -3.85 19.82
C ILE A 205 -14.34 -4.77 19.21
N VAL A 206 -15.04 -4.26 18.20
CA VAL A 206 -15.97 -4.99 17.34
C VAL A 206 -15.57 -4.73 15.89
N MET A 207 -15.44 -5.81 15.14
CA MET A 207 -15.14 -5.77 13.71
C MET A 207 -16.40 -6.12 12.93
N VAL A 208 -16.83 -5.24 12.04
CA VAL A 208 -18.02 -5.45 11.19
C VAL A 208 -17.66 -6.28 9.95
N ASP A 209 -18.42 -7.33 9.68
CA ASP A 209 -18.24 -8.13 8.46
C ASP A 209 -18.58 -7.31 7.22
N THR A 210 -17.80 -7.45 6.13
CA THR A 210 -17.93 -6.66 4.90
C THR A 210 -17.82 -7.51 3.62
N ASN A 211 -17.74 -8.81 3.74
CA ASN A 211 -17.60 -9.70 2.58
C ASN A 211 -18.90 -9.77 1.72
N ALA A 212 -20.07 -9.52 2.31
CA ALA A 212 -21.33 -9.52 1.58
C ALA A 212 -21.40 -8.47 0.45
N GLU A 213 -20.64 -7.40 0.56
CA GLU A 213 -20.61 -6.29 -0.38
C GLU A 213 -19.68 -6.52 -1.59
N VAL A 214 -18.78 -7.52 -1.52
CA VAL A 214 -17.78 -7.81 -2.57
C VAL A 214 -18.40 -8.01 -3.95
N GLY A 215 -19.50 -8.76 -4.02
CA GLY A 215 -20.19 -9.00 -5.30
C GLY A 215 -20.70 -7.72 -5.96
N ALA A 216 -21.31 -6.82 -5.19
CA ALA A 216 -21.81 -5.53 -5.68
C ALA A 216 -20.65 -4.59 -6.08
N MET A 217 -19.58 -4.56 -5.28
CA MET A 217 -18.36 -3.79 -5.60
C MET A 217 -17.73 -4.26 -6.92
N ASN A 218 -17.57 -5.57 -7.11
CA ASN A 218 -17.00 -6.12 -8.34
C ASN A 218 -17.85 -5.85 -9.57
N LYS A 219 -19.18 -5.91 -9.44
CA LYS A 219 -20.12 -5.62 -10.53
C LYS A 219 -19.95 -4.19 -11.04
N LYS A 220 -19.67 -3.24 -10.16
CA LYS A 220 -19.59 -1.81 -10.50
C LYS A 220 -18.18 -1.34 -10.85
N TYR A 221 -17.16 -1.83 -10.11
CA TYR A 221 -15.78 -1.31 -10.18
C TYR A 221 -14.79 -2.29 -10.82
N GLY A 222 -15.26 -3.48 -11.25
CA GLY A 222 -14.43 -4.54 -11.84
C GLY A 222 -13.94 -5.55 -10.80
N ASN A 223 -13.51 -6.73 -11.27
CA ASN A 223 -13.11 -7.87 -10.44
C ASN A 223 -11.77 -7.65 -9.73
N LEU A 224 -11.74 -6.71 -8.79
CA LEU A 224 -10.56 -6.35 -8.01
C LEU A 224 -10.67 -6.75 -6.53
N TYR A 225 -11.90 -6.96 -6.06
CA TYR A 225 -12.18 -7.27 -4.66
C TYR A 225 -12.45 -8.76 -4.47
N PHE A 226 -12.07 -9.27 -3.32
CA PHE A 226 -12.26 -10.68 -2.98
C PHE A 226 -12.54 -10.85 -1.49
N ASP A 227 -13.12 -12.00 -1.14
CA ASP A 227 -13.39 -12.35 0.24
C ASP A 227 -12.11 -12.73 0.96
N ALA A 228 -11.96 -12.25 2.19
CA ALA A 228 -10.84 -12.57 3.06
C ALA A 228 -11.29 -12.69 4.52
N LEU A 229 -10.34 -13.08 5.38
CA LEU A 229 -10.59 -13.30 6.80
C LEU A 229 -9.54 -12.58 7.64
N ILE A 230 -9.99 -11.84 8.66
CA ILE A 230 -9.15 -11.39 9.75
C ILE A 230 -9.35 -12.36 10.91
N PRO A 231 -8.35 -13.20 11.26
CA PRO A 231 -8.48 -14.16 12.34
C PRO A 231 -8.75 -13.45 13.68
N LYS A 232 -9.59 -14.03 14.53
CA LYS A 232 -9.89 -13.48 15.87
C LYS A 232 -8.66 -13.35 16.77
N THR A 233 -7.59 -14.03 16.45
CA THR A 233 -6.32 -13.97 17.16
C THR A 233 -5.47 -12.75 16.78
N THR A 234 -5.86 -12.00 15.75
CA THR A 234 -5.09 -10.86 15.22
C THR A 234 -5.08 -9.70 16.20
N TYR A 235 -6.24 -9.36 16.77
CA TYR A 235 -6.38 -8.26 17.71
C TYR A 235 -7.04 -8.72 19.01
N SER A 236 -6.54 -8.26 20.15
CA SER A 236 -7.10 -8.58 21.47
C SER A 236 -8.59 -8.21 21.54
N GLY A 237 -9.39 -9.06 22.16
CA GLY A 237 -10.82 -8.81 22.38
C GLY A 237 -11.76 -9.11 21.20
N MET A 238 -11.26 -9.55 20.06
CA MET A 238 -12.11 -10.03 18.96
C MET A 238 -12.86 -11.30 19.38
N ALA A 239 -14.20 -11.28 19.24
CA ALA A 239 -15.05 -12.40 19.65
C ALA A 239 -15.07 -13.54 18.59
N LYS A 240 -14.89 -13.23 17.34
CA LYS A 240 -14.94 -14.15 16.18
C LYS A 240 -13.99 -13.69 15.08
N ASP A 241 -13.73 -14.58 14.14
CA ASP A 241 -13.10 -14.22 12.88
C ASP A 241 -13.98 -13.20 12.14
N ASN A 242 -13.36 -12.23 11.48
CA ASN A 242 -14.08 -11.20 10.73
C ASN A 242 -13.96 -11.45 9.23
N LYS A 243 -15.10 -11.60 8.55
CA LYS A 243 -15.19 -11.83 7.10
C LYS A 243 -15.20 -10.48 6.39
N VAL A 244 -14.20 -10.24 5.54
CA VAL A 244 -13.97 -8.91 5.01
C VAL A 244 -13.80 -8.89 3.49
N ALA A 245 -14.11 -7.73 2.90
CA ALA A 245 -13.66 -7.40 1.56
C ALA A 245 -12.16 -7.12 1.57
N ALA A 246 -11.45 -7.60 0.57
CA ALA A 246 -10.03 -7.38 0.38
C ALA A 246 -9.71 -6.92 -1.04
N VAL A 247 -8.54 -6.34 -1.20
CA VAL A 247 -7.96 -5.90 -2.47
C VAL A 247 -6.46 -6.15 -2.45
N ALA A 248 -5.83 -6.41 -3.59
CA ALA A 248 -4.39 -6.59 -3.64
C ALA A 248 -3.63 -5.27 -3.34
N ASN A 249 -2.52 -5.37 -2.62
CA ASN A 249 -1.50 -4.32 -2.58
C ASN A 249 -0.46 -4.58 -3.65
N ILE A 250 -0.01 -3.52 -4.29
CA ILE A 250 1.03 -3.53 -5.31
C ILE A 250 2.06 -2.43 -5.03
N LEU A 251 3.28 -2.68 -5.43
CA LEU A 251 4.33 -1.68 -5.48
C LEU A 251 4.44 -1.19 -6.92
N VAL A 252 4.28 0.10 -7.13
CA VAL A 252 4.20 0.72 -8.46
C VAL A 252 5.22 1.84 -8.64
N VAL A 253 5.53 2.11 -9.89
CA VAL A 253 6.45 3.16 -10.33
C VAL A 253 5.91 3.87 -11.56
N ASN A 254 6.48 5.02 -11.93
CA ASN A 254 6.24 5.61 -13.23
C ASN A 254 6.77 4.69 -14.33
N ALA A 255 6.03 4.59 -15.44
CA ALA A 255 6.42 3.74 -16.58
C ALA A 255 7.78 4.12 -17.19
N ASN A 256 8.23 5.36 -16.98
CA ASN A 256 9.52 5.87 -17.44
C ASN A 256 10.71 5.47 -16.55
N MET A 257 10.50 4.73 -15.46
CA MET A 257 11.61 4.26 -14.64
C MET A 257 12.57 3.42 -15.50
N PRO A 258 13.90 3.62 -15.42
CA PRO A 258 14.84 2.79 -16.17
C PRO A 258 14.72 1.30 -15.83
N ASP A 259 14.76 0.42 -16.84
CA ASP A 259 14.60 -1.03 -16.67
C ASP A 259 15.60 -1.62 -15.67
N ASP A 260 16.85 -1.15 -15.68
CA ASP A 260 17.89 -1.59 -14.73
C ASP A 260 17.54 -1.21 -13.30
N GLN A 261 16.99 -0.02 -13.09
CA GLN A 261 16.56 0.45 -11.77
C GLN A 261 15.38 -0.39 -11.25
N ALA A 262 14.35 -0.59 -12.08
CA ALA A 262 13.19 -1.42 -11.74
C ALA A 262 13.60 -2.88 -11.46
N TYR A 263 14.52 -3.44 -12.24
CA TYR A 263 15.08 -4.77 -12.03
C TYR A 263 15.79 -4.86 -10.67
N LYS A 264 16.68 -3.91 -10.36
CA LYS A 264 17.44 -3.89 -9.11
C LYS A 264 16.54 -3.78 -7.88
N ILE A 265 15.50 -2.94 -7.93
CA ILE A 265 14.52 -2.79 -6.85
C ILE A 265 13.75 -4.09 -6.65
N THR A 266 13.22 -4.67 -7.74
CA THR A 266 12.48 -5.94 -7.68
C THR A 266 13.35 -7.06 -7.12
N LYS A 267 14.58 -7.20 -7.63
CA LYS A 267 15.55 -8.18 -7.14
C LYS A 267 15.86 -7.99 -5.66
N ALA A 268 16.10 -6.76 -5.21
CA ALA A 268 16.44 -6.46 -3.82
C ALA A 268 15.32 -6.90 -2.85
N ILE A 269 14.05 -6.74 -3.23
CA ILE A 269 12.90 -7.16 -2.41
C ILE A 269 12.91 -8.67 -2.17
N PHE A 270 13.08 -9.48 -3.21
CA PHE A 270 13.00 -10.93 -3.08
C PHE A 270 14.28 -11.54 -2.49
N ASP A 271 15.44 -11.02 -2.88
CA ASP A 271 16.73 -11.56 -2.42
C ASP A 271 17.03 -11.21 -0.95
N ASN A 272 16.40 -10.13 -0.41
CA ASN A 272 16.57 -9.70 0.98
C ASN A 272 15.27 -9.84 1.80
N LYS A 273 14.41 -10.77 1.43
CA LYS A 273 13.10 -10.96 2.07
C LYS A 273 13.20 -11.12 3.59
N LEU A 274 14.20 -11.84 4.10
CA LEU A 274 14.36 -12.06 5.54
C LEU A 274 14.65 -10.76 6.31
N ASP A 275 15.41 -9.83 5.72
CA ASP A 275 15.67 -8.52 6.33
C ASP A 275 14.39 -7.68 6.34
N LEU A 276 13.60 -7.75 5.27
CA LEU A 276 12.31 -7.05 5.17
C LEU A 276 11.27 -7.59 6.15
N VAL A 277 11.19 -8.90 6.36
CA VAL A 277 10.28 -9.52 7.34
C VAL A 277 10.52 -8.99 8.75
N ARG A 278 11.78 -8.68 9.12
CA ARG A 278 12.10 -8.08 10.42
C ARG A 278 11.51 -6.70 10.63
N THR A 279 11.18 -5.99 9.55
CA THR A 279 10.56 -4.65 9.61
C THR A 279 9.03 -4.72 9.68
N HIS A 280 8.43 -5.68 9.00
CA HIS A 280 7.01 -5.97 9.09
C HIS A 280 6.68 -7.37 8.58
N GLN A 281 5.87 -8.12 9.35
CA GLN A 281 5.53 -9.51 9.04
C GLN A 281 4.80 -9.70 7.70
N GLU A 282 4.10 -8.69 7.18
CA GLU A 282 3.44 -8.78 5.85
C GLU A 282 4.42 -9.06 4.71
N TYR A 283 5.71 -8.84 4.89
CA TYR A 283 6.70 -9.30 3.92
C TYR A 283 6.79 -10.83 3.79
N MET A 284 6.29 -11.60 4.77
CA MET A 284 6.15 -13.06 4.63
C MET A 284 5.21 -13.42 3.48
N ASN A 285 4.19 -12.60 3.27
CA ASN A 285 3.17 -12.76 2.22
C ASN A 285 3.66 -12.30 0.84
N VAL A 286 4.76 -11.55 0.76
CA VAL A 286 5.39 -11.14 -0.51
C VAL A 286 6.23 -12.30 -1.05
N ASN A 287 5.75 -12.99 -2.07
CA ASN A 287 6.42 -14.14 -2.64
C ASN A 287 6.30 -14.18 -4.17
N LEU A 288 7.13 -15.00 -4.81
CA LEU A 288 7.17 -15.09 -6.27
C LEU A 288 5.89 -15.68 -6.87
N GLU A 289 5.20 -16.56 -6.14
CA GLU A 289 3.95 -17.16 -6.62
C GLU A 289 2.85 -16.13 -6.83
N ASN A 290 2.79 -15.10 -5.98
CA ASN A 290 1.82 -14.01 -6.11
C ASN A 290 1.95 -13.24 -7.42
N GLN A 291 3.14 -13.27 -8.05
CA GLN A 291 3.41 -12.56 -9.29
C GLN A 291 2.80 -13.26 -10.52
N LYS A 292 2.44 -14.52 -10.40
CA LYS A 292 1.75 -15.31 -11.45
C LYS A 292 0.28 -14.94 -11.59
N ALA A 293 -0.33 -14.42 -10.53
CA ALA A 293 -1.74 -14.14 -10.50
C ALA A 293 -2.07 -12.81 -11.22
N LYS A 294 -3.26 -12.72 -11.82
CA LYS A 294 -3.80 -11.46 -12.34
C LYS A 294 -4.24 -10.51 -11.20
N ALA A 295 -3.41 -10.41 -10.16
CA ALA A 295 -3.71 -9.62 -8.97
C ALA A 295 -3.42 -8.12 -9.16
N SER A 296 -2.67 -7.74 -10.19
CA SER A 296 -2.45 -6.35 -10.58
C SER A 296 -3.26 -6.00 -11.83
N PRO A 297 -4.09 -4.95 -11.78
CA PRO A 297 -4.74 -4.40 -12.97
C PRO A 297 -3.79 -3.55 -13.84
N VAL A 298 -2.60 -3.27 -13.33
CA VAL A 298 -1.53 -2.50 -13.98
C VAL A 298 -0.46 -3.46 -14.46
N GLU A 299 -0.02 -3.33 -15.70
CA GLU A 299 1.03 -4.17 -16.28
C GLU A 299 2.33 -4.08 -15.49
N PHE A 300 3.10 -5.16 -15.49
CA PHE A 300 4.40 -5.18 -14.87
C PHE A 300 5.44 -4.38 -15.67
N HIS A 301 6.38 -3.79 -14.93
CA HIS A 301 7.52 -3.08 -15.52
C HIS A 301 8.47 -4.06 -16.23
N PRO A 302 9.03 -3.72 -17.41
CA PRO A 302 9.95 -4.59 -18.13
C PRO A 302 11.14 -5.08 -17.29
N GLY A 303 11.70 -4.19 -16.45
CA GLY A 303 12.76 -4.56 -15.50
C GLY A 303 12.33 -5.58 -14.46
N ALA A 304 11.10 -5.49 -13.95
CA ALA A 304 10.54 -6.49 -13.04
C ALA A 304 10.31 -7.82 -13.76
N LEU A 305 9.75 -7.78 -14.97
CA LEU A 305 9.55 -8.98 -15.80
C LEU A 305 10.86 -9.70 -16.10
N LYS A 306 11.96 -8.98 -16.31
CA LYS A 306 13.29 -9.57 -16.47
C LYS A 306 13.68 -10.41 -15.27
N TYR A 307 13.51 -9.89 -14.05
CA TYR A 307 13.79 -10.63 -12.81
C TYR A 307 12.89 -11.87 -12.68
N TYR A 308 11.60 -11.73 -12.94
CA TYR A 308 10.66 -12.85 -12.84
C TYR A 308 11.00 -13.96 -13.85
N LYS A 309 11.40 -13.61 -15.06
CA LYS A 309 11.86 -14.57 -16.06
C LYS A 309 13.09 -15.34 -15.59
N GLU A 310 14.07 -14.68 -14.97
CA GLU A 310 15.27 -15.34 -14.38
C GLU A 310 14.89 -16.34 -13.27
N LYS A 311 13.79 -16.10 -12.56
CA LYS A 311 13.24 -16.99 -11.54
C LYS A 311 12.26 -18.04 -12.07
N ASN A 312 12.11 -18.15 -13.38
CA ASN A 312 11.14 -19.03 -14.06
C ASN A 312 9.68 -18.76 -13.69
N ILE A 313 9.36 -17.52 -13.31
CA ILE A 313 8.00 -17.07 -13.03
C ILE A 313 7.38 -16.52 -14.32
N LYS A 314 6.33 -17.17 -14.79
CA LYS A 314 5.49 -16.63 -15.88
C LYS A 314 4.47 -15.68 -15.26
N VAL A 315 4.60 -14.41 -15.60
CA VAL A 315 3.61 -13.38 -15.27
C VAL A 315 2.63 -13.31 -16.43
N ASN A 316 1.34 -13.50 -16.16
CA ASN A 316 0.27 -13.49 -17.18
C ASN A 316 -0.34 -12.10 -17.32
#